data_eaf4b51f9204402d1ed32302f009b166
#
_entry.id   eaf4b51f9204402d1ed32302f009b166
#
_cell.length_a   1.000
_cell.length_b   1.000
_cell.length_c   1.000
_cell.angle_alpha   90.00
_cell.angle_beta   90.00
_cell.angle_gamma   90.00
#
_symmetry.space_group_name_H-M   'P 1'
#
loop_
_entity.id
_entity.type
_entity.pdbx_description
1 polymer ?
#
loop_
_entity_poly.entity_id
_entity_poly.type
_entity_poly.pdbx_seq_one_letter_code
_entity_poly.pdbx_strand_id
1 'polypeptide(L)'
;MQTALVNNRKTRRKIHIRPNLTIMKGTIADLKFVRYGDMVVPIVMGKERKRIINHIVPQGLNQYVNNLLTVINNAESQSSSISGWNSSPSNTIQLLNNGSVVQILTPTIIPVLNGSTVIWVFIANDLSSTSYTANQVNLFVSVNYTTNYGASQGGTVQYSPPFNFATATTSIVKQSGETISFIWEIQLNLGSYALTDFMLGILYSIPVVQTSCSGSTVQLGIFGGISGLPYTGPYYFSSITLQYVGGSSSGNKSSITTSYDGTNTYLVMSASVSLSSQVTATSVVVNVSPPITNNFCVNGIQVTSGSVIQIPYSATLPSGTVTVTVTIEFSPAT
;
A
#
# COMPACT_ATOMS: atom_id res chain seq x y z
N MET A 1 38.02 8.74 11.64
CA MET A 1 36.71 8.08 11.77
C MET A 1 36.39 7.46 10.42
N GLN A 2 36.49 6.15 10.29
CA GLN A 2 36.14 5.48 9.03
C GLN A 2 34.63 5.20 9.02
N THR A 3 33.92 5.85 8.15
CA THR A 3 32.49 5.58 7.96
C THR A 3 32.35 4.50 6.89
N ALA A 4 31.96 3.30 7.27
CA ALA A 4 31.67 2.24 6.31
C ALA A 4 30.23 2.38 5.82
N LEU A 5 30.05 2.41 4.50
CA LEU A 5 28.72 2.39 3.86
C LEU A 5 28.30 0.94 3.61
N VAL A 6 27.21 0.51 4.25
CA VAL A 6 26.54 -0.75 3.90
C VAL A 6 25.92 -0.56 2.52
N ASN A 7 26.47 -1.26 1.52
CA ASN A 7 26.17 -1.05 0.10
C ASN A 7 24.65 -1.21 -0.20
N ASN A 8 24.07 -0.15 -0.74
CA ASN A 8 22.66 0.03 -1.03
C ASN A 8 22.03 -1.12 -1.87
N ARG A 9 22.79 -1.79 -2.73
CA ARG A 9 22.27 -2.88 -3.58
C ARG A 9 21.95 -4.16 -2.81
N LYS A 10 22.64 -4.44 -1.69
CA LYS A 10 22.45 -5.66 -0.89
C LYS A 10 21.28 -5.53 0.11
N THR A 11 20.87 -4.32 0.42
CA THR A 11 19.77 -4.02 1.34
C THR A 11 18.52 -3.47 0.63
N ARG A 12 18.38 -3.80 -0.65
CA ARG A 12 17.26 -3.39 -1.50
C ARG A 12 16.18 -4.46 -1.53
N ARG A 13 14.92 -4.01 -1.38
CA ARG A 13 13.71 -4.81 -1.58
C ARG A 13 12.92 -4.25 -2.74
N LYS A 14 12.37 -5.15 -3.55
CA LYS A 14 11.59 -4.79 -4.72
C LYS A 14 10.15 -5.25 -4.55
N ILE A 15 9.22 -4.32 -4.70
CA ILE A 15 7.78 -4.56 -4.75
C ILE A 15 7.33 -4.35 -6.20
N HIS A 16 6.87 -5.42 -6.82
CA HIS A 16 6.29 -5.35 -8.16
C HIS A 16 4.81 -5.01 -8.07
N ILE A 17 4.40 -3.98 -8.79
CA ILE A 17 3.01 -3.54 -8.86
C ILE A 17 2.46 -3.88 -10.24
N ARG A 18 1.46 -4.75 -10.27
CA ARG A 18 0.83 -5.23 -11.50
C ARG A 18 -0.63 -4.82 -11.53
N PRO A 19 -1.06 -4.08 -12.54
CA PRO A 19 -2.47 -3.79 -12.76
C PRO A 19 -3.13 -4.87 -13.62
N ASN A 20 -4.43 -5.06 -13.43
CA ASN A 20 -5.26 -5.95 -14.24
C ASN A 20 -6.66 -5.34 -14.34
N LEU A 21 -7.10 -5.00 -15.56
CA LEU A 21 -8.44 -4.49 -15.82
C LEU A 21 -9.30 -5.55 -16.51
N THR A 22 -10.42 -5.88 -15.91
CA THR A 22 -11.48 -6.69 -16.53
C THR A 22 -12.71 -5.81 -16.75
N ILE A 23 -13.25 -5.85 -17.97
CA ILE A 23 -14.51 -5.20 -18.34
C ILE A 23 -15.53 -6.29 -18.62
N MET A 24 -16.71 -6.18 -18.00
CA MET A 24 -17.83 -7.09 -18.19
C MET A 24 -19.03 -6.29 -18.63
N LYS A 25 -19.67 -6.72 -19.74
CA LYS A 25 -20.79 -6.02 -20.35
C LYS A 25 -22.02 -6.92 -20.46
N GLY A 26 -23.16 -6.36 -20.19
CA GLY A 26 -24.46 -7.05 -20.24
C GLY A 26 -25.60 -6.08 -20.06
N THR A 27 -26.65 -6.54 -19.40
CA THR A 27 -27.84 -5.76 -19.02
C THR A 27 -28.00 -5.76 -17.51
N ILE A 28 -28.96 -5.01 -17.00
CA ILE A 28 -29.27 -5.00 -15.56
C ILE A 28 -29.71 -6.39 -15.04
N ALA A 29 -30.28 -7.23 -15.92
CA ALA A 29 -30.66 -8.60 -15.58
C ALA A 29 -29.46 -9.53 -15.35
N ASP A 30 -28.29 -9.17 -15.87
CA ASP A 30 -27.04 -9.91 -15.70
C ASP A 30 -26.30 -9.53 -14.41
N LEU A 31 -26.81 -8.60 -13.62
CA LEU A 31 -26.20 -8.19 -12.36
C LEU A 31 -26.24 -9.33 -11.35
N LYS A 32 -25.10 -9.74 -10.86
CA LYS A 32 -24.91 -10.78 -9.85
C LYS A 32 -24.14 -10.21 -8.66
N PHE A 33 -24.44 -10.72 -7.48
CA PHE A 33 -23.66 -10.40 -6.29
C PHE A 33 -22.50 -11.38 -6.14
N VAL A 34 -21.29 -10.85 -6.21
CA VAL A 34 -20.04 -11.63 -6.15
C VAL A 34 -19.30 -11.29 -4.86
N ARG A 35 -18.75 -12.30 -4.21
CA ARG A 35 -17.97 -12.12 -2.99
C ARG A 35 -16.50 -11.87 -3.32
N TYR A 36 -15.95 -10.76 -2.81
CA TYR A 36 -14.55 -10.42 -2.78
C TYR A 36 -14.10 -10.23 -1.33
N GLY A 37 -13.27 -11.14 -0.83
CA GLY A 37 -12.92 -11.16 0.60
C GLY A 37 -14.19 -11.25 1.45
N ASP A 38 -14.38 -10.29 2.35
CA ASP A 38 -15.56 -10.21 3.22
C ASP A 38 -16.70 -9.35 2.65
N MET A 39 -16.50 -8.72 1.50
CA MET A 39 -17.49 -7.87 0.86
C MET A 39 -18.25 -8.60 -0.25
N VAL A 40 -19.53 -8.27 -0.36
CA VAL A 40 -20.39 -8.72 -1.46
C VAL A 40 -20.73 -7.51 -2.33
N VAL A 41 -20.38 -7.56 -3.60
CA VAL A 41 -20.52 -6.46 -4.54
C VAL A 41 -21.28 -6.88 -5.78
N PRO A 42 -22.13 -6.00 -6.34
CA PRO A 42 -22.79 -6.27 -7.61
C PRO A 42 -21.78 -6.17 -8.77
N ILE A 43 -21.82 -7.15 -9.67
CA ILE A 43 -21.03 -7.18 -10.90
C ILE A 43 -21.92 -7.69 -12.04
N VAL A 44 -21.81 -7.07 -13.20
CA VAL A 44 -22.49 -7.52 -14.42
C VAL A 44 -21.78 -8.78 -14.91
N MET A 45 -22.48 -9.91 -14.89
CA MET A 45 -21.99 -11.20 -15.37
C MET A 45 -22.55 -11.51 -16.76
N GLY A 46 -22.49 -10.51 -17.67
CA GLY A 46 -22.99 -10.63 -19.03
C GLY A 46 -22.12 -11.52 -19.91
N LYS A 47 -22.53 -11.68 -21.16
CA LYS A 47 -21.87 -12.56 -22.14
C LYS A 47 -20.50 -12.04 -22.59
N GLU A 48 -20.26 -10.73 -22.54
CA GLU A 48 -19.00 -10.12 -22.95
C GLU A 48 -18.12 -9.90 -21.73
N ARG A 49 -16.98 -10.57 -21.70
CA ARG A 49 -15.91 -10.37 -20.72
C ARG A 49 -14.61 -10.12 -21.47
N LYS A 50 -13.98 -8.98 -21.18
CA LYS A 50 -12.73 -8.59 -21.83
C LYS A 50 -11.69 -8.27 -20.76
N ARG A 51 -10.54 -8.94 -20.83
CA ARG A 51 -9.35 -8.59 -20.06
C ARG A 51 -8.52 -7.62 -20.87
N ILE A 52 -8.19 -6.47 -20.30
CA ILE A 52 -7.56 -5.37 -21.01
C ILE A 52 -6.10 -5.26 -20.60
N ILE A 53 -5.22 -5.07 -21.60
CA ILE A 53 -3.82 -4.70 -21.34
C ILE A 53 -3.80 -3.31 -20.74
N ASN A 54 -3.13 -3.19 -19.63
CA ASN A 54 -3.07 -1.94 -18.86
C ASN A 54 -1.70 -1.84 -18.14
N HIS A 55 -1.34 -0.65 -17.69
CA HIS A 55 -0.08 -0.39 -17.00
C HIS A 55 -0.23 0.62 -15.88
N ILE A 56 0.65 0.52 -14.90
CA ILE A 56 0.81 1.54 -13.86
C ILE A 56 1.46 2.76 -14.47
N VAL A 57 0.94 3.93 -14.14
CA VAL A 57 1.52 5.21 -14.52
C VAL A 57 2.71 5.51 -13.60
N PRO A 58 3.96 5.58 -14.11
CA PRO A 58 5.13 5.76 -13.23
C PRO A 58 5.07 7.00 -12.32
N GLN A 59 4.58 8.12 -12.86
CA GLN A 59 4.37 9.33 -12.05
C GLN A 59 3.30 9.16 -10.98
N GLY A 60 2.23 8.42 -11.27
CA GLY A 60 1.19 8.07 -10.32
C GLY A 60 1.73 7.19 -9.19
N LEU A 61 2.58 6.22 -9.53
CA LEU A 61 3.29 5.41 -8.54
C LEU A 61 4.20 6.26 -7.65
N ASN A 62 4.95 7.19 -8.25
CA ASN A 62 5.79 8.13 -7.50
C ASN A 62 4.93 8.99 -6.54
N GLN A 63 3.79 9.49 -7.00
CA GLN A 63 2.88 10.27 -6.17
C GLN A 63 2.32 9.42 -5.01
N TYR A 64 1.98 8.16 -5.26
CA TYR A 64 1.54 7.23 -4.23
C TYR A 64 2.60 7.04 -3.13
N VAL A 65 3.85 6.76 -3.51
CA VAL A 65 4.94 6.53 -2.55
C VAL A 65 5.29 7.82 -1.79
N ASN A 66 5.22 8.99 -2.42
CA ASN A 66 5.40 10.27 -1.74
C ASN A 66 4.30 10.54 -0.71
N ASN A 67 3.05 10.24 -1.03
CA ASN A 67 1.95 10.33 -0.08
C ASN A 67 2.14 9.36 1.09
N LEU A 68 2.61 8.13 0.80
CA LEU A 68 2.96 7.15 1.83
C LEU A 68 4.05 7.68 2.77
N LEU A 69 5.11 8.30 2.21
CA LEU A 69 6.16 8.94 3.00
C LEU A 69 5.61 10.07 3.88
N THR A 70 4.76 10.93 3.34
CA THR A 70 4.11 12.01 4.09
C THR A 70 3.39 11.48 5.31
N VAL A 71 2.67 10.38 5.13
CA VAL A 71 1.96 9.75 6.22
C VAL A 71 2.90 9.16 7.27
N ILE A 72 3.95 8.46 6.85
CA ILE A 72 4.95 7.88 7.75
C ILE A 72 5.61 8.99 8.58
N ASN A 73 5.97 10.11 7.97
CA ASN A 73 6.58 11.24 8.66
C ASN A 73 5.62 11.93 9.62
N ASN A 74 4.36 12.08 9.24
CA ASN A 74 3.35 12.67 10.11
C ASN A 74 3.01 11.76 11.29
N ALA A 75 3.09 10.44 11.12
CA ALA A 75 2.94 9.49 12.20
C ALA A 75 4.01 9.67 13.29
N GLU A 76 5.24 10.01 12.90
CA GLU A 76 6.33 10.30 13.84
C GLU A 76 6.04 11.50 14.75
N SER A 77 5.38 12.52 14.22
CA SER A 77 4.98 13.71 14.99
C SER A 77 3.69 13.51 15.82
N GLN A 78 3.11 12.33 15.84
CA GLN A 78 1.82 11.98 16.47
C GLN A 78 0.63 12.82 15.95
N SER A 79 0.78 13.47 14.79
CA SER A 79 -0.22 14.39 14.26
C SER A 79 -1.08 13.82 13.13
N SER A 80 -0.83 12.57 12.71
CA SER A 80 -1.55 11.99 11.58
C SER A 80 -1.73 10.49 11.68
N SER A 81 -2.86 10.02 11.16
CA SER A 81 -3.10 8.61 10.91
C SER A 81 -3.57 8.40 9.48
N ILE A 82 -3.25 7.25 8.86
CA ILE A 82 -3.79 6.90 7.55
C ILE A 82 -5.14 6.23 7.72
N SER A 83 -6.14 6.68 7.00
CA SER A 83 -7.41 5.99 6.83
C SER A 83 -7.51 5.20 5.50
N GLY A 84 -6.41 5.03 4.81
CA GLY A 84 -6.35 4.18 3.62
C GLY A 84 -6.90 4.79 2.33
N TRP A 85 -7.02 3.94 1.31
CA TRP A 85 -7.73 4.21 0.07
C TRP A 85 -9.24 4.17 0.30
N ASN A 86 -9.74 4.97 1.18
CA ASN A 86 -11.13 4.85 1.54
C ASN A 86 -12.03 5.42 0.45
N SER A 87 -13.30 5.05 0.47
CA SER A 87 -14.43 5.49 -0.34
C SER A 87 -14.57 7.02 -0.49
N SER A 88 -13.43 7.69 -0.66
CA SER A 88 -13.37 9.11 -0.99
C SER A 88 -14.01 9.32 -2.34
N PRO A 89 -14.85 10.34 -2.51
CA PRO A 89 -15.38 10.72 -3.82
C PRO A 89 -14.27 11.07 -4.82
N SER A 90 -13.03 11.17 -4.37
CA SER A 90 -11.85 11.44 -5.20
C SER A 90 -11.29 10.22 -5.94
N ASN A 91 -11.66 8.99 -5.54
CA ASN A 91 -11.27 7.81 -6.30
C ASN A 91 -12.26 7.60 -7.44
N THR A 92 -11.78 7.58 -8.67
CA THR A 92 -12.64 7.49 -9.85
C THR A 92 -12.05 6.58 -10.92
N ILE A 93 -12.93 5.89 -11.64
CA ILE A 93 -12.62 5.30 -12.93
C ILE A 93 -13.15 6.25 -13.99
N GLN A 94 -12.26 6.82 -14.79
CA GLN A 94 -12.58 7.77 -15.84
C GLN A 94 -12.46 7.12 -17.21
N LEU A 95 -13.51 7.21 -18.00
CA LEU A 95 -13.53 6.76 -19.36
C LEU A 95 -13.33 7.96 -20.29
N LEU A 96 -12.40 7.84 -21.22
CA LEU A 96 -12.06 8.91 -22.14
C LEU A 96 -12.24 8.47 -23.59
N ASN A 97 -12.68 9.41 -24.41
CA ASN A 97 -12.67 9.29 -25.85
C ASN A 97 -11.79 10.40 -26.45
N ASN A 98 -10.68 10.03 -27.07
CA ASN A 98 -9.70 10.97 -27.63
C ASN A 98 -9.27 12.07 -26.64
N GLY A 99 -9.01 11.68 -25.39
CA GLY A 99 -8.60 12.58 -24.32
C GLY A 99 -9.72 13.32 -23.59
N SER A 100 -10.95 13.29 -24.10
CA SER A 100 -12.12 13.90 -23.46
C SER A 100 -12.82 12.91 -22.56
N VAL A 101 -13.12 13.29 -21.32
CA VAL A 101 -13.85 12.44 -20.36
C VAL A 101 -15.30 12.30 -20.82
N VAL A 102 -15.74 11.06 -21.04
CA VAL A 102 -17.13 10.72 -21.45
C VAL A 102 -17.95 10.13 -20.29
N GLN A 103 -17.28 9.54 -19.30
CA GLN A 103 -17.93 8.98 -18.13
C GLN A 103 -16.98 8.96 -16.93
N ILE A 104 -17.52 9.20 -15.73
CA ILE A 104 -16.81 9.11 -14.46
C ILE A 104 -17.60 8.17 -13.54
N LEU A 105 -16.94 7.19 -12.98
CA LEU A 105 -17.53 6.21 -12.08
C LEU A 105 -16.79 6.22 -10.75
N THR A 106 -17.51 6.11 -9.64
CA THR A 106 -16.94 5.96 -8.30
C THR A 106 -16.82 4.48 -7.97
N PRO A 107 -15.61 3.93 -7.77
CA PRO A 107 -15.44 2.53 -7.45
C PRO A 107 -15.67 2.24 -5.97
N THR A 108 -16.17 1.04 -5.69
CA THR A 108 -16.00 0.37 -4.40
C THR A 108 -14.60 -0.22 -4.36
N ILE A 109 -13.86 0.00 -3.25
CA ILE A 109 -12.48 -0.48 -3.10
C ILE A 109 -12.48 -1.61 -2.08
N ILE A 110 -11.91 -2.76 -2.49
CA ILE A 110 -11.85 -3.97 -1.67
C ILE A 110 -10.41 -4.42 -1.60
N PRO A 111 -9.80 -4.43 -0.43
CA PRO A 111 -8.50 -5.04 -0.23
C PRO A 111 -8.64 -6.56 -0.11
N VAL A 112 -7.77 -7.30 -0.78
CA VAL A 112 -7.67 -8.75 -0.70
C VAL A 112 -6.22 -9.14 -0.47
N LEU A 113 -5.98 -10.06 0.44
CA LEU A 113 -4.67 -10.65 0.63
C LEU A 113 -4.68 -12.08 0.11
N ASN A 114 -3.69 -12.41 -0.73
CA ASN A 114 -3.48 -13.75 -1.24
C ASN A 114 -2.00 -14.12 -1.09
N GLY A 115 -1.69 -14.85 -0.03
CA GLY A 115 -0.31 -15.16 0.34
C GLY A 115 0.52 -13.89 0.56
N SER A 116 1.60 -13.72 -0.18
CA SER A 116 2.46 -12.52 -0.14
C SER A 116 2.01 -11.41 -1.12
N THR A 117 0.83 -11.51 -1.72
CA THR A 117 0.32 -10.53 -2.67
C THR A 117 -0.84 -9.77 -2.05
N VAL A 118 -0.69 -8.45 -1.97
CA VAL A 118 -1.76 -7.51 -1.64
C VAL A 118 -2.46 -7.13 -2.94
N ILE A 119 -3.78 -7.21 -2.96
CA ILE A 119 -4.60 -6.85 -4.12
C ILE A 119 -5.61 -5.80 -3.70
N TRP A 120 -5.59 -4.64 -4.33
CA TRP A 120 -6.68 -3.68 -4.25
C TRP A 120 -7.60 -3.87 -5.44
N VAL A 121 -8.87 -4.17 -5.17
CA VAL A 121 -9.89 -4.34 -6.20
C VAL A 121 -10.78 -3.10 -6.22
N PHE A 122 -10.77 -2.40 -7.34
CA PHE A 122 -11.63 -1.24 -7.59
C PHE A 122 -12.75 -1.68 -8.52
N ILE A 123 -13.99 -1.68 -8.02
CA ILE A 123 -15.16 -2.14 -8.78
C ILE A 123 -16.11 -0.97 -8.98
N ALA A 124 -16.41 -0.65 -10.23
CA ALA A 124 -17.42 0.34 -10.57
C ALA A 124 -18.39 -0.23 -11.61
N ASN A 125 -19.66 0.11 -11.46
CA ASN A 125 -20.72 -0.26 -12.38
C ASN A 125 -21.31 0.98 -13.06
N ASP A 126 -21.32 0.97 -14.37
CA ASP A 126 -22.08 1.95 -15.13
C ASP A 126 -23.48 1.39 -15.46
N LEU A 127 -24.44 1.80 -14.64
CA LEU A 127 -25.86 1.44 -14.75
C LEU A 127 -26.66 2.53 -15.49
N SER A 128 -26.00 3.59 -15.96
CA SER A 128 -26.68 4.70 -16.64
C SER A 128 -27.28 4.29 -17.97
N SER A 129 -28.28 5.02 -18.45
CA SER A 129 -28.80 4.86 -19.81
C SER A 129 -27.96 5.57 -20.86
N THR A 130 -26.90 6.26 -20.48
CA THR A 130 -26.06 7.04 -21.38
C THR A 130 -25.27 6.13 -22.31
N SER A 131 -25.34 6.42 -23.62
CA SER A 131 -24.53 5.77 -24.65
C SER A 131 -23.25 6.57 -24.86
N TYR A 132 -22.13 5.87 -25.00
CA TYR A 132 -20.83 6.48 -25.29
C TYR A 132 -19.88 5.52 -25.99
N THR A 133 -18.80 6.09 -26.54
CA THR A 133 -17.61 5.36 -26.96
C THR A 133 -16.44 5.84 -26.15
N ALA A 134 -15.60 4.93 -25.67
CA ALA A 134 -14.35 5.25 -24.98
C ALA A 134 -13.20 4.43 -25.55
N ASN A 135 -12.02 5.06 -25.65
CA ASN A 135 -10.80 4.41 -26.12
C ASN A 135 -9.71 4.34 -25.04
N GLN A 136 -9.98 4.89 -23.87
CA GLN A 136 -9.07 4.85 -22.72
C GLN A 136 -9.86 4.77 -21.42
N VAL A 137 -9.31 4.05 -20.44
CA VAL A 137 -9.80 3.96 -19.08
C VAL A 137 -8.66 4.32 -18.15
N ASN A 138 -8.88 5.27 -17.25
CA ASN A 138 -7.92 5.69 -16.23
C ASN A 138 -8.46 5.39 -14.83
N LEU A 139 -7.57 4.94 -13.95
CA LEU A 139 -7.84 4.83 -12.52
C LEU A 139 -7.19 6.00 -11.80
N PHE A 140 -8.00 6.94 -11.34
CA PHE A 140 -7.57 8.01 -10.46
C PHE A 140 -7.78 7.59 -9.00
N VAL A 141 -6.77 7.84 -8.19
CA VAL A 141 -6.78 7.55 -6.76
C VAL A 141 -6.35 8.76 -5.95
N SER A 142 -6.82 8.79 -4.72
CA SER A 142 -6.47 9.79 -3.71
C SER A 142 -6.18 9.04 -2.42
N VAL A 143 -5.15 9.45 -1.71
CA VAL A 143 -4.81 8.89 -0.39
C VAL A 143 -5.44 9.76 0.68
N ASN A 144 -6.15 9.12 1.62
CA ASN A 144 -6.72 9.80 2.77
C ASN A 144 -5.74 9.74 3.94
N TYR A 145 -5.67 10.81 4.70
CA TYR A 145 -4.95 10.82 5.97
C TYR A 145 -5.68 11.70 6.97
N THR A 146 -5.56 11.36 8.25
CA THR A 146 -6.17 12.12 9.33
C THR A 146 -5.09 12.89 10.07
N THR A 147 -5.27 14.20 10.20
CA THR A 147 -4.38 15.08 10.96
C THR A 147 -5.01 15.43 12.32
N ASN A 148 -4.16 15.80 13.29
CA ASN A 148 -4.58 16.28 14.62
C ASN A 148 -5.35 15.25 15.46
N TYR A 149 -4.77 14.08 15.66
CA TYR A 149 -5.27 13.11 16.62
C TYR A 149 -4.91 13.56 18.04
N GLY A 150 -5.72 14.44 18.63
CA GLY A 150 -5.69 14.69 20.07
C GLY A 150 -6.72 13.80 20.76
N ALA A 151 -6.45 13.35 21.98
CA ALA A 151 -7.24 12.37 22.75
C ALA A 151 -8.72 12.78 22.99
N SER A 152 -9.19 13.90 22.51
CA SER A 152 -10.53 14.43 22.77
C SER A 152 -11.24 15.08 21.56
N GLN A 153 -10.63 15.09 20.38
CA GLN A 153 -11.26 15.73 19.20
C GLN A 153 -11.08 14.86 17.96
N GLY A 154 -12.15 14.57 17.26
CA GLY A 154 -12.12 13.86 15.99
C GLY A 154 -11.14 14.52 15.02
N GLY A 155 -10.17 13.76 14.52
CA GLY A 155 -9.17 14.30 13.61
C GLY A 155 -9.80 14.78 12.29
N THR A 156 -9.17 15.77 11.67
CA THR A 156 -9.59 16.26 10.35
C THR A 156 -9.09 15.29 9.28
N VAL A 157 -10.00 14.72 8.53
CA VAL A 157 -9.67 13.90 7.36
C VAL A 157 -9.21 14.80 6.22
N GLN A 158 -8.04 14.54 5.70
CA GLN A 158 -7.51 15.21 4.53
C GLN A 158 -7.32 14.21 3.39
N TYR A 159 -7.37 14.71 2.16
CA TYR A 159 -7.23 13.91 0.96
C TYR A 159 -6.08 14.46 0.13
N SER A 160 -5.23 13.57 -0.40
CA SER A 160 -4.30 14.00 -1.42
C SER A 160 -5.07 14.44 -2.68
N PRO A 161 -4.54 15.35 -3.51
CA PRO A 161 -5.10 15.54 -4.84
C PRO A 161 -5.18 14.22 -5.58
N PRO A 162 -6.27 13.95 -6.35
CA PRO A 162 -6.36 12.74 -7.18
C PRO A 162 -5.26 12.71 -8.23
N PHE A 163 -4.66 11.54 -8.43
CA PHE A 163 -3.64 11.30 -9.44
C PHE A 163 -3.94 10.04 -10.24
N ASN A 164 -3.55 10.02 -11.52
CA ASN A 164 -3.71 8.87 -12.38
C ASN A 164 -2.72 7.77 -11.98
N PHE A 165 -3.24 6.67 -11.44
CA PHE A 165 -2.44 5.55 -10.94
C PHE A 165 -2.23 4.45 -11.97
N ALA A 166 -3.25 4.17 -12.77
CA ALA A 166 -3.18 3.18 -13.83
C ALA A 166 -4.00 3.60 -15.04
N THR A 167 -3.58 3.17 -16.21
CA THR A 167 -4.25 3.47 -17.48
C THR A 167 -4.34 2.24 -18.37
N ALA A 168 -5.39 2.18 -19.17
CA ALA A 168 -5.65 1.14 -20.15
C ALA A 168 -6.16 1.75 -21.44
N THR A 169 -5.62 1.28 -22.59
CA THR A 169 -6.13 1.61 -23.91
C THR A 169 -7.03 0.48 -24.38
N THR A 170 -8.25 0.80 -24.81
CA THR A 170 -9.23 -0.20 -25.24
C THR A 170 -10.34 0.48 -26.06
N SER A 171 -11.14 -0.31 -26.75
CA SER A 171 -12.35 0.19 -27.41
C SER A 171 -13.57 -0.32 -26.65
N ILE A 172 -14.36 0.62 -26.13
CA ILE A 172 -15.61 0.37 -25.41
C ILE A 172 -16.70 1.14 -26.12
N VAL A 173 -17.76 0.44 -26.51
CA VAL A 173 -19.00 1.03 -27.01
C VAL A 173 -20.11 0.61 -26.04
N LYS A 174 -20.77 1.56 -25.43
CA LYS A 174 -21.93 1.34 -24.57
C LYS A 174 -23.18 1.87 -25.28
N GLN A 175 -24.18 1.01 -25.44
CA GLN A 175 -25.48 1.37 -25.97
C GLN A 175 -26.44 1.70 -24.81
N SER A 176 -27.55 2.38 -25.14
CA SER A 176 -28.61 2.58 -24.16
C SER A 176 -29.18 1.24 -23.69
N GLY A 177 -29.41 1.10 -22.38
CA GLY A 177 -29.88 -0.13 -21.75
C GLY A 177 -28.77 -1.16 -21.45
N GLU A 178 -27.54 -0.94 -21.90
CA GLU A 178 -26.40 -1.77 -21.50
C GLU A 178 -25.85 -1.33 -20.15
N THR A 179 -25.31 -2.30 -19.44
CA THR A 179 -24.62 -2.12 -18.13
C THR A 179 -23.21 -2.63 -18.26
N ILE A 180 -22.25 -1.91 -17.69
CA ILE A 180 -20.83 -2.29 -17.75
C ILE A 180 -20.26 -2.28 -16.33
N SER A 181 -19.56 -3.37 -15.97
CA SER A 181 -18.73 -3.42 -14.76
C SER A 181 -17.25 -3.29 -15.16
N PHE A 182 -16.56 -2.43 -14.42
CA PHE A 182 -15.11 -2.24 -14.48
C PHE A 182 -14.52 -2.81 -13.19
N ILE A 183 -13.63 -3.78 -13.32
CA ILE A 183 -12.95 -4.42 -12.19
C ILE A 183 -11.46 -4.21 -12.40
N TRP A 184 -10.88 -3.31 -11.62
CA TRP A 184 -9.44 -3.05 -11.66
C TRP A 184 -8.77 -3.66 -10.44
N GLU A 185 -7.88 -4.60 -10.65
CA GLU A 185 -7.07 -5.22 -9.60
C GLU A 185 -5.66 -4.63 -9.66
N ILE A 186 -5.21 -4.02 -8.59
CA ILE A 186 -3.83 -3.56 -8.42
C ILE A 186 -3.15 -4.53 -7.47
N GLN A 187 -2.23 -5.33 -7.98
CA GLN A 187 -1.52 -6.35 -7.24
C GLN A 187 -0.13 -5.86 -6.85
N LEU A 188 0.17 -5.89 -5.54
CA LEU A 188 1.50 -5.66 -5.00
C LEU A 188 2.09 -6.99 -4.59
N ASN A 189 3.10 -7.43 -5.31
CA ASN A 189 3.83 -8.64 -4.96
C ASN A 189 4.98 -8.28 -4.01
N LEU A 190 4.85 -8.70 -2.78
CA LEU A 190 5.81 -8.44 -1.71
C LEU A 190 7.02 -9.39 -1.75
N GLY A 191 6.99 -10.39 -2.64
CA GLY A 191 8.04 -11.39 -2.78
C GLY A 191 8.06 -12.41 -1.66
N SER A 192 9.07 -13.31 -1.69
CA SER A 192 9.26 -14.39 -0.70
C SER A 192 9.77 -13.93 0.66
N TYR A 193 10.03 -12.65 0.83
CA TYR A 193 10.54 -12.09 2.07
C TYR A 193 9.38 -11.39 2.77
N ALA A 194 9.00 -11.89 3.91
CA ALA A 194 8.01 -11.28 4.76
C ALA A 194 8.36 -9.78 4.98
N LEU A 195 7.70 -8.91 4.23
CA LEU A 195 7.36 -7.63 4.78
C LEU A 195 6.50 -8.01 5.97
N THR A 196 6.94 -7.68 7.15
CA THR A 196 6.15 -8.01 8.32
C THR A 196 4.79 -7.36 8.18
N ASP A 197 3.83 -7.92 8.84
CA ASP A 197 2.42 -7.58 8.81
C ASP A 197 2.12 -6.07 8.98
N PHE A 198 3.06 -5.29 9.54
CA PHE A 198 2.96 -3.84 9.64
C PHE A 198 3.07 -3.15 8.25
N MET A 199 4.01 -3.57 7.40
CA MET A 199 4.08 -3.04 6.03
C MET A 199 2.87 -3.50 5.20
N LEU A 200 2.35 -4.69 5.48
CA LEU A 200 1.06 -5.11 4.94
C LEU A 200 -0.03 -4.14 5.38
N GLY A 201 -0.08 -3.76 6.64
CA GLY A 201 -1.01 -2.76 7.14
C GLY A 201 -0.89 -1.41 6.44
N ILE A 202 0.32 -0.88 6.28
CA ILE A 202 0.57 0.38 5.57
C ILE A 202 0.18 0.28 4.09
N LEU A 203 0.61 -0.79 3.41
CA LEU A 203 0.35 -0.97 1.98
C LEU A 203 -1.10 -1.39 1.70
N TYR A 204 -1.71 -2.07 2.65
CA TYR A 204 -3.07 -2.56 2.54
C TYR A 204 -4.10 -1.46 2.76
N SER A 205 -3.73 -0.41 3.50
CA SER A 205 -4.56 0.79 3.71
C SER A 205 -6.00 0.45 4.11
N ILE A 206 -6.19 -0.47 5.06
CA ILE A 206 -7.53 -0.92 5.45
C ILE A 206 -8.10 0.03 6.49
N PRO A 207 -9.27 0.62 6.26
CA PRO A 207 -10.03 1.24 7.33
C PRO A 207 -10.64 0.12 8.19
N VAL A 208 -10.32 0.12 9.47
CA VAL A 208 -10.97 -0.70 10.51
C VAL A 208 -11.44 -2.07 10.03
N VAL A 209 -10.66 -3.10 10.27
CA VAL A 209 -11.13 -4.47 10.10
C VAL A 209 -11.31 -5.10 11.47
N GLN A 210 -12.52 -5.56 11.75
CA GLN A 210 -12.77 -6.47 12.85
C GLN A 210 -12.28 -7.85 12.43
N THR A 211 -11.32 -8.40 13.16
CA THR A 211 -10.90 -9.76 12.93
C THR A 211 -10.76 -10.49 14.25
N SER A 212 -11.22 -11.74 14.27
CA SER A 212 -10.94 -12.64 15.37
C SER A 212 -9.76 -13.52 15.01
N CYS A 213 -8.67 -13.40 15.75
CA CYS A 213 -7.69 -14.45 15.87
C CYS A 213 -7.89 -15.10 17.23
N SER A 214 -8.08 -16.39 17.26
CA SER A 214 -8.23 -17.18 18.50
C SER A 214 -9.28 -16.63 19.51
N GLY A 215 -10.44 -16.20 19.01
CA GLY A 215 -11.61 -15.86 19.86
C GLY A 215 -11.65 -14.42 20.38
N SER A 216 -10.68 -13.59 20.09
CA SER A 216 -10.70 -12.17 20.46
C SER A 216 -10.96 -11.30 19.24
N THR A 217 -12.00 -10.47 19.30
CA THR A 217 -12.29 -9.47 18.27
C THR A 217 -11.48 -8.20 18.55
N VAL A 218 -10.59 -7.85 17.66
CA VAL A 218 -9.81 -6.61 17.75
C VAL A 218 -10.18 -5.71 16.58
N GLN A 219 -10.61 -4.48 16.86
CA GLN A 219 -10.81 -3.47 15.84
C GLN A 219 -9.47 -2.77 15.58
N LEU A 220 -8.93 -2.94 14.40
CA LEU A 220 -7.76 -2.23 13.94
C LEU A 220 -8.17 -1.10 13.00
N GLY A 221 -8.10 0.13 13.52
CA GLY A 221 -7.80 1.25 12.64
C GLY A 221 -6.30 1.21 12.38
N ILE A 222 -5.86 1.23 11.14
CA ILE A 222 -4.43 1.14 10.82
C ILE A 222 -3.63 2.25 11.49
N PHE A 223 -4.27 3.32 11.90
CA PHE A 223 -3.69 4.46 12.61
C PHE A 223 -4.69 5.23 13.48
N GLY A 224 -5.78 4.66 13.85
CA GLY A 224 -6.73 5.26 14.79
C GLY A 224 -6.86 4.39 16.03
N GLY A 225 -6.85 5.01 17.19
CA GLY A 225 -6.85 4.34 18.48
C GLY A 225 -7.73 3.10 18.52
N ILE A 226 -7.11 1.98 18.86
CA ILE A 226 -7.82 0.74 19.12
C ILE A 226 -8.32 0.85 20.54
N SER A 227 -9.62 0.95 20.69
CA SER A 227 -10.25 0.87 22.00
C SER A 227 -9.85 -0.45 22.66
N GLY A 228 -9.14 -0.38 23.78
CA GLY A 228 -8.73 -1.55 24.56
C GLY A 228 -7.28 -2.04 24.36
N LEU A 229 -6.49 -1.46 23.47
CA LEU A 229 -5.05 -1.72 23.42
C LEU A 229 -4.26 -0.69 24.23
N PRO A 230 -3.13 -1.09 24.83
CA PRO A 230 -2.36 -0.20 25.70
C PRO A 230 -1.68 0.97 24.99
N TYR A 231 -1.74 1.02 23.65
CA TYR A 231 -1.19 2.11 22.87
C TYR A 231 -2.11 2.49 21.70
N THR A 232 -2.44 3.75 21.60
CA THR A 232 -3.38 4.34 20.62
C THR A 232 -2.72 5.32 19.65
N GLY A 233 -1.39 5.34 19.55
CA GLY A 233 -0.64 6.25 18.69
C GLY A 233 -0.29 5.64 17.33
N PRO A 234 0.06 6.50 16.37
CA PRO A 234 0.50 6.02 15.06
C PRO A 234 1.87 5.34 15.14
N TYR A 235 2.04 4.25 14.41
CA TYR A 235 3.34 3.60 14.24
C TYR A 235 4.18 4.35 13.21
N TYR A 236 5.48 4.49 13.48
CA TYR A 236 6.44 5.08 12.54
C TYR A 236 7.76 4.30 12.52
N PHE A 237 8.54 4.43 11.46
CA PHE A 237 9.87 3.82 11.39
C PHE A 237 10.81 4.54 12.37
N SER A 238 11.34 3.80 13.34
CA SER A 238 12.12 4.38 14.44
C SER A 238 13.61 4.13 14.34
N SER A 239 14.00 2.92 13.95
CA SER A 239 15.40 2.50 13.97
C SER A 239 15.71 1.41 12.96
N ILE A 240 17.00 1.20 12.70
CA ILE A 240 17.50 0.06 11.95
C ILE A 240 18.42 -0.72 12.88
N THR A 241 18.20 -2.04 12.95
CA THR A 241 19.04 -2.98 13.69
C THR A 241 19.88 -3.80 12.71
N LEU A 242 21.17 -3.81 12.94
CA LEU A 242 22.11 -4.71 12.28
C LEU A 242 22.26 -5.96 13.15
N GLN A 243 21.89 -7.12 12.64
CA GLN A 243 22.12 -8.42 13.27
C GLN A 243 23.43 -9.01 12.76
N TYR A 244 24.20 -9.62 13.66
CA TYR A 244 25.48 -10.24 13.34
C TYR A 244 25.69 -11.48 14.19
N VAL A 245 26.69 -12.27 13.85
CA VAL A 245 27.06 -13.46 14.63
C VAL A 245 27.42 -13.04 16.07
N GLY A 246 26.64 -13.52 17.04
CA GLY A 246 26.84 -13.25 18.47
C GLY A 246 26.11 -12.02 19.01
N GLY A 247 25.30 -11.28 18.20
CA GLY A 247 24.55 -10.14 18.72
C GLY A 247 23.86 -9.26 17.70
N SER A 248 23.50 -8.08 18.17
CA SER A 248 22.89 -7.03 17.33
C SER A 248 23.26 -5.64 17.83
N SER A 249 23.24 -4.66 16.95
CA SER A 249 23.34 -3.23 17.28
C SER A 249 22.29 -2.44 16.52
N SER A 250 21.69 -1.47 17.18
CA SER A 250 20.64 -0.62 16.62
C SER A 250 21.09 0.82 16.53
N GLY A 251 20.61 1.51 15.50
CA GLY A 251 20.72 2.95 15.35
C GLY A 251 19.36 3.59 15.10
N ASN A 252 19.13 4.74 15.70
CA ASN A 252 17.92 5.51 15.41
C ASN A 252 17.91 5.94 13.95
N LYS A 253 16.71 6.03 13.36
CA LYS A 253 16.52 6.55 12.01
C LYS A 253 17.14 7.95 11.90
N SER A 254 18.04 8.14 10.95
CA SER A 254 18.61 9.45 10.62
C SER A 254 17.86 10.15 9.50
N SER A 255 17.31 9.38 8.56
CA SER A 255 16.51 9.92 7.47
C SER A 255 15.56 8.87 6.88
N ILE A 256 14.45 9.35 6.32
CA ILE A 256 13.58 8.61 5.41
C ILE A 256 13.18 9.56 4.28
N THR A 257 13.42 9.13 3.04
CA THR A 257 13.22 9.94 1.84
C THR A 257 12.68 9.10 0.70
N THR A 258 12.17 9.74 -0.34
CA THR A 258 11.85 9.10 -1.61
C THR A 258 12.78 9.58 -2.71
N SER A 259 12.98 8.74 -3.71
CA SER A 259 13.61 9.12 -4.98
C SER A 259 12.90 8.44 -6.15
N TYR A 260 13.01 9.02 -7.34
CA TYR A 260 12.34 8.56 -8.55
C TYR A 260 13.30 8.60 -9.73
N ASP A 261 13.37 7.50 -10.52
CA ASP A 261 14.30 7.39 -11.66
C ASP A 261 13.60 7.54 -13.03
N GLY A 262 12.33 7.95 -13.05
CA GLY A 262 11.50 8.03 -14.25
C GLY A 262 10.60 6.80 -14.47
N THR A 263 10.86 5.70 -13.79
CA THR A 263 10.09 4.45 -13.88
C THR A 263 9.76 3.88 -12.50
N ASN A 264 10.78 3.76 -11.64
CA ASN A 264 10.66 3.17 -10.30
C ASN A 264 10.71 4.29 -9.26
N THR A 265 10.02 4.05 -8.16
CA THR A 265 10.09 4.91 -6.98
C THR A 265 10.72 4.15 -5.83
N TYR A 266 11.58 4.81 -5.09
CA TYR A 266 12.34 4.25 -4.00
C TYR A 266 11.96 4.94 -2.69
N LEU A 267 11.69 4.17 -1.65
CA LEU A 267 11.64 4.62 -0.26
C LEU A 267 12.96 4.23 0.40
N VAL A 268 13.71 5.22 0.86
CA VAL A 268 15.08 5.06 1.36
C VAL A 268 15.14 5.46 2.82
N MET A 269 15.53 4.54 3.68
CA MET A 269 15.71 4.76 5.12
C MET A 269 17.18 4.57 5.49
N SER A 270 17.70 5.45 6.35
CA SER A 270 19.09 5.38 6.83
C SER A 270 19.15 5.50 8.35
N ALA A 271 20.13 4.82 8.93
CA ALA A 271 20.49 4.93 10.34
C ALA A 271 21.99 4.78 10.52
N SER A 272 22.52 5.40 11.58
CA SER A 272 23.92 5.22 12.02
C SER A 272 23.94 4.19 13.15
N VAL A 273 24.66 3.08 12.92
CA VAL A 273 24.82 1.98 13.88
C VAL A 273 26.24 1.96 14.40
N SER A 274 26.43 1.94 15.72
CA SER A 274 27.76 1.85 16.34
C SER A 274 28.12 0.41 16.65
N LEU A 275 29.31 0.01 16.22
CA LEU A 275 29.88 -1.33 16.43
C LEU A 275 31.11 -1.22 17.33
N SER A 276 31.12 -1.94 18.46
CA SER A 276 32.25 -1.96 19.38
C SER A 276 33.46 -2.73 18.86
N SER A 277 33.23 -3.69 17.96
CA SER A 277 34.25 -4.53 17.35
C SER A 277 33.92 -4.82 15.88
N GLN A 278 34.84 -5.42 15.16
CA GLN A 278 34.53 -5.98 13.84
C GLN A 278 33.52 -7.12 13.96
N VAL A 279 32.48 -7.11 13.11
CA VAL A 279 31.39 -8.09 13.14
C VAL A 279 31.12 -8.67 11.75
N THR A 280 30.57 -9.87 11.70
CA THR A 280 30.01 -10.45 10.48
C THR A 280 28.50 -10.30 10.53
N ALA A 281 27.98 -9.36 9.75
CA ALA A 281 26.55 -9.09 9.66
C ALA A 281 25.82 -10.28 9.01
N THR A 282 24.58 -10.54 9.48
CA THR A 282 23.72 -11.62 8.99
C THR A 282 22.39 -11.10 8.43
N SER A 283 21.87 -10.00 8.98
CA SER A 283 20.66 -9.35 8.46
C SER A 283 20.58 -7.89 8.91
N VAL A 284 19.74 -7.15 8.19
CA VAL A 284 19.31 -5.79 8.55
C VAL A 284 17.83 -5.83 8.83
N VAL A 285 17.41 -5.21 9.94
CA VAL A 285 16.02 -5.18 10.42
C VAL A 285 15.58 -3.73 10.57
N VAL A 286 14.43 -3.40 9.99
CA VAL A 286 13.78 -2.11 10.20
C VAL A 286 12.75 -2.25 11.32
N ASN A 287 12.79 -1.35 12.28
CA ASN A 287 11.91 -1.36 13.44
C ASN A 287 10.93 -0.19 13.41
N VAL A 288 9.81 -0.37 14.10
CA VAL A 288 8.78 0.66 14.29
C VAL A 288 8.71 1.08 15.76
N SER A 289 8.19 2.26 16.01
CA SER A 289 7.84 2.77 17.32
C SER A 289 6.36 3.15 17.35
N PRO A 290 5.63 2.83 18.42
CA PRO A 290 6.09 1.95 19.51
C PRO A 290 6.34 0.52 19.02
N PRO A 291 7.16 -0.26 19.72
CA PRO A 291 7.37 -1.65 19.32
C PRO A 291 6.04 -2.41 19.35
N ILE A 292 5.80 -3.23 18.35
CA ILE A 292 4.65 -4.11 18.31
C ILE A 292 4.90 -5.22 19.33
N THR A 293 4.27 -5.10 20.50
CA THR A 293 4.50 -6.02 21.63
C THR A 293 3.45 -7.12 21.74
N ASN A 294 2.30 -6.94 21.13
CA ASN A 294 1.20 -7.90 21.15
C ASN A 294 0.88 -8.40 19.76
N ASN A 295 0.56 -9.68 19.66
CA ASN A 295 0.01 -10.26 18.43
C ASN A 295 -1.40 -9.71 18.22
N PHE A 296 -1.67 -9.22 17.04
CA PHE A 296 -3.01 -8.82 16.63
C PHE A 296 -3.32 -9.38 15.23
N CYS A 297 -4.57 -9.35 14.84
CA CYS A 297 -4.99 -9.86 13.53
C CYS A 297 -5.51 -8.76 12.62
N VAL A 298 -5.11 -8.85 11.36
CA VAL A 298 -5.68 -8.07 10.25
C VAL A 298 -6.22 -9.05 9.22
N ASN A 299 -7.51 -9.03 8.98
CA ASN A 299 -8.18 -9.93 8.01
C ASN A 299 -7.78 -11.42 8.16
N GLY A 300 -7.72 -11.93 9.39
CA GLY A 300 -7.33 -13.32 9.64
C GLY A 300 -5.82 -13.58 9.59
N ILE A 301 -5.00 -12.56 9.35
CA ILE A 301 -3.54 -12.66 9.36
C ILE A 301 -3.04 -12.20 10.73
N GLN A 302 -2.32 -13.09 11.39
CA GLN A 302 -1.72 -12.77 12.67
C GLN A 302 -0.50 -11.87 12.45
N VAL A 303 -0.57 -10.64 12.98
CA VAL A 303 0.58 -9.73 13.08
C VAL A 303 1.33 -10.09 14.36
N THR A 304 2.56 -10.58 14.19
CA THR A 304 3.41 -10.93 15.32
C THR A 304 4.23 -9.73 15.78
N SER A 305 4.52 -9.67 17.08
CA SER A 305 5.47 -8.70 17.62
C SER A 305 6.81 -8.84 16.89
N GLY A 306 7.42 -7.74 16.47
CA GLY A 306 8.75 -7.81 15.89
C GLY A 306 9.08 -6.74 14.85
N SER A 307 10.07 -7.07 14.06
CA SER A 307 10.67 -6.23 13.03
C SER A 307 9.75 -6.08 11.82
N VAL A 308 9.72 -4.89 11.24
CA VAL A 308 8.86 -4.56 10.10
C VAL A 308 9.41 -5.12 8.80
N ILE A 309 10.72 -5.05 8.62
CA ILE A 309 11.41 -5.58 7.44
C ILE A 309 12.68 -6.25 7.92
N GLN A 310 12.87 -7.50 7.55
CA GLN A 310 14.14 -8.19 7.74
C GLN A 310 14.75 -8.52 6.39
N ILE A 311 15.99 -8.08 6.17
CA ILE A 311 16.71 -8.29 4.94
C ILE A 311 17.96 -9.11 5.24
N PRO A 312 18.10 -10.34 4.70
CA PRO A 312 19.36 -11.07 4.77
C PRO A 312 20.50 -10.22 4.19
N TYR A 313 21.56 -10.10 4.96
CA TYR A 313 22.73 -9.30 4.58
C TYR A 313 23.98 -9.95 5.15
N SER A 314 24.94 -10.26 4.31
CA SER A 314 26.20 -10.88 4.73
C SER A 314 27.38 -10.01 4.33
N ALA A 315 28.06 -9.46 5.32
CA ALA A 315 29.29 -8.70 5.13
C ALA A 315 30.07 -8.61 6.45
N THR A 316 31.39 -8.53 6.35
CA THR A 316 32.26 -8.17 7.48
C THR A 316 32.33 -6.64 7.56
N LEU A 317 31.98 -6.09 8.71
CA LEU A 317 31.95 -4.66 8.99
C LEU A 317 33.00 -4.32 10.07
N PRO A 318 33.75 -3.21 9.90
CA PRO A 318 34.74 -2.79 10.89
C PRO A 318 34.05 -2.27 12.17
N SER A 319 34.81 -2.17 13.25
CA SER A 319 34.41 -1.40 14.44
C SER A 319 34.24 0.08 14.10
N GLY A 320 33.37 0.77 14.85
CA GLY A 320 33.06 2.19 14.66
C GLY A 320 31.64 2.42 14.18
N THR A 321 31.38 3.61 13.64
CA THR A 321 30.04 3.96 13.16
C THR A 321 29.85 3.51 11.72
N VAL A 322 28.79 2.77 11.48
CA VAL A 322 28.40 2.26 10.15
C VAL A 322 27.07 2.90 9.76
N THR A 323 27.00 3.51 8.57
CA THR A 323 25.73 3.94 8.01
C THR A 323 25.06 2.77 7.30
N VAL A 324 23.88 2.42 7.78
CA VAL A 324 23.03 1.36 7.18
C VAL A 324 21.88 2.02 6.43
N THR A 325 21.75 1.68 5.16
CA THR A 325 20.67 2.18 4.31
C THR A 325 19.80 1.02 3.81
N VAL A 326 18.49 1.13 3.99
CA VAL A 326 17.48 0.19 3.47
C VAL A 326 16.69 0.88 2.38
N THR A 327 16.53 0.22 1.26
CA THR A 327 15.77 0.72 0.11
C THR A 327 14.63 -0.22 -0.23
N ILE A 328 13.41 0.32 -0.27
CA ILE A 328 12.24 -0.35 -0.83
C ILE A 328 12.01 0.23 -2.23
N GLU A 329 12.09 -0.59 -3.24
CA GLU A 329 11.82 -0.22 -4.63
C GLU A 329 10.40 -0.62 -5.00
N PHE A 330 9.61 0.35 -5.44
CA PHE A 330 8.30 0.13 -6.06
C PHE A 330 8.46 0.20 -7.57
N SER A 331 8.16 -0.89 -8.25
CA SER A 331 8.34 -1.02 -9.70
C SER A 331 7.04 -1.39 -10.39
N PRO A 332 6.65 -0.70 -11.45
CA PRO A 332 5.61 -1.19 -12.34
C PRO A 332 6.03 -2.56 -12.89
N ALA A 333 5.14 -3.56 -12.80
CA ALA A 333 5.34 -4.82 -13.51
C ALA A 333 4.78 -4.67 -14.92
N THR A 334 5.58 -5.04 -15.88
CA THR A 334 5.18 -5.15 -17.29
C THR A 334 4.34 -6.40 -17.51
#